data_ce18054488bd9ea62ef33e9631b897ae
#
_entry.id   ce18054488bd9ea62ef33e9631b897ae
#
_cell.length_a   1.000
_cell.length_b   1.000
_cell.length_c   1.000
_cell.angle_alpha   90.00
_cell.angle_beta   90.00
_cell.angle_gamma   90.00
#
_symmetry.space_group_name_H-M   'P 1'
#
loop_
_entity.id
_entity.type
_entity.pdbx_description
1 polymer ?
#
loop_
_entity_poly.entity_id
_entity_poly.type
_entity_poly.pdbx_seq_one_letter_code
_entity_poly.pdbx_strand_id
1 'polypeptide(L)'
;MTDRQIYKLHASICHTLANPKRLEIIDKLRARELSVTALAEALEISQSNLSQHLSLMRQRGILTTRREGLNIFYRLSNPKIIQACELMRQVLLEHLETSVEMARGKTMEKEPIS
;
A
#
# COMPACT_ATOMS: atom_id res chain seq x y z
N MET A 1 -10.90 6.80 23.41
CA MET A 1 -9.96 5.77 22.89
C MET A 1 -8.60 5.99 23.51
N THR A 2 -7.99 4.96 24.05
CA THR A 2 -6.66 5.06 24.64
C THR A 2 -5.57 5.03 23.58
N ASP A 3 -4.38 5.52 23.94
CA ASP A 3 -3.23 5.46 23.04
C ASP A 3 -2.92 4.01 22.65
N ARG A 4 -3.04 3.09 23.60
CA ARG A 4 -2.79 1.67 23.32
C ARG A 4 -3.75 1.12 22.28
N GLN A 5 -5.01 1.53 22.34
CA GLN A 5 -6.00 1.10 21.34
C GLN A 5 -5.66 1.67 19.96
N ILE A 6 -5.21 2.91 19.92
CA ILE A 6 -4.79 3.55 18.66
C ILE A 6 -3.60 2.80 18.06
N TYR A 7 -2.61 2.43 18.88
CA TYR A 7 -1.46 1.66 18.40
C TYR A 7 -1.89 0.33 17.80
N LYS A 8 -2.84 -0.37 18.42
CA LYS A 8 -3.33 -1.64 17.88
C LYS A 8 -4.02 -1.47 16.54
N LEU A 9 -4.85 -0.44 16.42
CA LEU A 9 -5.55 -0.15 15.17
C LEU A 9 -4.57 0.26 14.07
N HIS A 10 -3.62 1.12 14.41
CA HIS A 10 -2.58 1.55 13.49
C HIS A 10 -1.76 0.35 13.02
N ALA A 11 -1.36 -0.52 13.93
CA ALA A 11 -0.62 -1.73 13.59
C ALA A 11 -1.41 -2.62 12.62
N SER A 12 -2.72 -2.70 12.79
CA SER A 12 -3.59 -3.46 11.89
C SER A 12 -3.55 -2.90 10.46
N ILE A 13 -3.56 -1.58 10.32
CA ILE A 13 -3.44 -0.93 9.02
C ILE A 13 -2.08 -1.22 8.40
N CYS A 14 -1.00 -1.03 9.16
CA CYS A 14 0.35 -1.30 8.67
C CYS A 14 0.52 -2.76 8.27
N HIS A 15 -0.03 -3.67 9.05
CA HIS A 15 0.03 -5.09 8.73
C HIS A 15 -0.69 -5.41 7.41
N THR A 16 -1.84 -4.79 7.20
CA THR A 16 -2.59 -4.96 5.95
C THR A 16 -1.78 -4.44 4.75
N LEU A 17 -1.05 -3.35 4.93
CA LEU A 17 -0.21 -2.79 3.87
C LEU A 17 1.11 -3.53 3.67
N ALA A 18 1.48 -4.41 4.58
CA ALA A 18 2.73 -5.15 4.51
C ALA A 18 2.64 -6.36 3.57
N ASN A 19 2.26 -6.09 2.33
CA ASN A 19 2.07 -7.12 1.30
C ASN A 19 2.31 -6.47 -0.07
N PRO A 20 3.23 -7.00 -0.89
CA PRO A 20 3.56 -6.38 -2.18
C PRO A 20 2.36 -6.18 -3.10
N LYS A 21 1.48 -7.17 -3.18
CA LYS A 21 0.32 -7.08 -4.07
C LYS A 21 -0.65 -6.00 -3.61
N ARG A 22 -0.83 -5.84 -2.31
CA ARG A 22 -1.70 -4.79 -1.78
C ARG A 22 -1.12 -3.40 -2.01
N LEU A 23 0.20 -3.26 -1.96
CA LEU A 23 0.85 -1.99 -2.31
C LEU A 23 0.67 -1.67 -3.80
N GLU A 24 0.71 -2.68 -4.66
CA GLU A 24 0.43 -2.48 -6.08
C GLU A 24 -1.02 -2.05 -6.32
N ILE A 25 -1.96 -2.61 -5.56
CA ILE A 25 -3.37 -2.22 -5.65
C ILE A 25 -3.53 -0.73 -5.32
N ILE A 26 -2.90 -0.29 -4.24
CA ILE A 26 -2.95 1.12 -3.85
C ILE A 26 -2.39 2.01 -4.96
N ASP A 27 -1.29 1.61 -5.55
CA ASP A 27 -0.69 2.37 -6.64
C ASP A 27 -1.62 2.48 -7.84
N LYS A 28 -2.30 1.39 -8.22
CA LYS A 28 -3.24 1.42 -9.34
C LYS A 28 -4.46 2.31 -9.07
N LEU A 29 -4.86 2.43 -7.81
CA LEU A 29 -6.00 3.25 -7.41
C LEU A 29 -5.63 4.69 -7.06
N ARG A 30 -4.38 5.05 -7.27
CA ARG A 30 -3.86 6.38 -6.89
C ARG A 30 -4.64 7.53 -7.52
N ALA A 31 -4.99 7.42 -8.79
CA ALA A 31 -5.58 8.53 -9.54
C ALA A 31 -7.08 8.39 -9.79
N ARG A 32 -7.64 7.20 -9.63
CA ARG A 32 -9.04 6.97 -9.99
C ARG A 32 -9.54 5.65 -9.44
N GLU A 33 -10.87 5.51 -9.39
CA GLU A 33 -11.48 4.23 -9.08
C GLU A 33 -11.35 3.28 -10.26
N LEU A 34 -11.28 1.99 -9.96
CA LEU A 34 -11.21 0.93 -10.95
C LEU A 34 -12.13 -0.21 -10.55
N SER A 35 -12.67 -0.89 -11.56
CA SER A 35 -13.46 -2.10 -11.33
C SER A 35 -12.54 -3.27 -10.98
N VAL A 36 -13.13 -4.32 -10.42
CA VAL A 36 -12.39 -5.55 -10.13
C VAL A 36 -11.72 -6.08 -11.39
N THR A 37 -12.47 -6.09 -12.51
CA THR A 37 -11.94 -6.59 -13.77
C THR A 37 -10.73 -5.78 -14.24
N ALA A 38 -10.84 -4.46 -14.19
CA ALA A 38 -9.75 -3.59 -14.61
C ALA A 38 -8.51 -3.76 -13.70
N LEU A 39 -8.74 -3.89 -12.39
CA LEU A 39 -7.65 -4.12 -11.45
C LEU A 39 -6.96 -5.46 -11.69
N ALA A 40 -7.75 -6.52 -11.91
CA ALA A 40 -7.19 -7.84 -12.16
C ALA A 40 -6.31 -7.84 -13.42
N GLU A 41 -6.76 -7.17 -14.46
CA GLU A 41 -5.99 -7.04 -15.68
C GLU A 41 -4.70 -6.23 -15.44
N ALA A 42 -4.80 -5.11 -14.74
CA ALA A 42 -3.65 -4.26 -14.47
C ALA A 42 -2.59 -4.96 -13.63
N LEU A 43 -3.01 -5.82 -12.72
CA LEU A 43 -2.12 -6.53 -11.82
C LEU A 43 -1.73 -7.93 -12.33
N GLU A 44 -2.34 -8.36 -13.41
CA GLU A 44 -2.10 -9.67 -14.02
C GLU A 44 -2.31 -10.82 -13.03
N ILE A 45 -3.39 -10.74 -12.25
CA ILE A 45 -3.77 -11.81 -11.31
C ILE A 45 -5.23 -12.19 -11.53
N SER A 46 -5.63 -13.34 -11.00
CA SER A 46 -7.02 -13.78 -11.08
C SER A 46 -7.91 -12.90 -10.23
N GLN A 47 -9.18 -12.77 -10.63
CA GLN A 47 -10.15 -12.02 -9.83
C GLN A 47 -10.36 -12.64 -8.45
N SER A 48 -10.27 -13.96 -8.38
CA SER A 48 -10.41 -14.68 -7.14
C SER A 48 -9.30 -14.30 -6.14
N ASN A 49 -8.06 -14.27 -6.60
CA ASN A 49 -6.93 -13.85 -5.78
C ASN A 49 -7.07 -12.38 -5.36
N LEU A 50 -7.39 -11.53 -6.34
CA LEU A 50 -7.58 -10.10 -6.09
C LEU A 50 -8.69 -9.85 -5.06
N SER A 51 -9.81 -10.56 -5.16
CA SER A 51 -10.94 -10.38 -4.27
C SER A 51 -10.61 -10.59 -2.80
N GLN A 52 -9.71 -11.52 -2.50
CA GLN A 52 -9.26 -11.74 -1.14
C GLN A 52 -8.54 -10.52 -0.58
N HIS A 53 -7.65 -9.94 -1.38
CA HIS A 53 -6.95 -8.72 -0.99
C HIS A 53 -7.92 -7.54 -0.81
N LEU A 54 -8.82 -7.36 -1.78
CA LEU A 54 -9.77 -6.26 -1.75
C LEU A 54 -10.71 -6.33 -0.55
N SER A 55 -11.17 -7.54 -0.23
CA SER A 55 -12.05 -7.76 0.91
C SER A 55 -11.38 -7.33 2.22
N LEU A 56 -10.16 -7.76 2.44
CA LEU A 56 -9.43 -7.40 3.65
C LEU A 56 -9.14 -5.88 3.71
N MET A 57 -8.70 -5.31 2.62
CA MET A 57 -8.40 -3.88 2.56
C MET A 57 -9.65 -3.04 2.81
N ARG A 58 -10.79 -3.49 2.31
CA ARG A 58 -12.06 -2.84 2.57
C ARG A 58 -12.45 -2.94 4.04
N GLN A 59 -12.34 -4.13 4.64
CA GLN A 59 -12.64 -4.33 6.05
C GLN A 59 -11.80 -3.44 6.96
N ARG A 60 -10.56 -3.17 6.57
CA ARG A 60 -9.65 -2.32 7.34
C ARG A 60 -9.82 -0.83 7.04
N GLY A 61 -10.78 -0.47 6.19
CA GLY A 61 -11.06 0.92 5.89
C GLY A 61 -10.09 1.59 4.92
N ILE A 62 -9.28 0.81 4.23
CA ILE A 62 -8.33 1.33 3.24
C ILE A 62 -9.02 1.61 1.92
N LEU A 63 -10.01 0.81 1.57
CA LEU A 63 -10.77 0.94 0.33
C LEU A 63 -12.24 1.18 0.60
N THR A 64 -12.88 1.92 -0.30
CA THR A 64 -14.33 2.03 -0.37
C THR A 64 -14.80 1.57 -1.74
N THR A 65 -16.08 1.23 -1.83
CA THR A 65 -16.65 0.70 -3.07
C THR A 65 -17.85 1.52 -3.51
N ARG A 66 -18.11 1.46 -4.81
CA ARG A 66 -19.30 2.01 -5.43
C ARG A 66 -19.84 0.95 -6.40
N ARG A 67 -21.13 0.75 -6.37
CA ARG A 67 -21.76 -0.19 -7.30
C ARG A 67 -22.43 0.58 -8.42
N GLU A 68 -22.25 0.10 -9.64
CA GLU A 68 -22.96 0.63 -10.81
C GLU A 68 -23.39 -0.55 -11.67
N GLY A 69 -24.66 -0.89 -11.61
CA GLY A 69 -25.18 -2.09 -12.25
C GLY A 69 -24.57 -3.34 -11.66
N LEU A 70 -23.95 -4.15 -12.50
CA LEU A 70 -23.28 -5.37 -12.08
C LEU A 70 -21.80 -5.14 -11.73
N ASN A 71 -21.33 -3.91 -11.92
CA ASN A 71 -19.92 -3.60 -11.67
C ASN A 71 -19.73 -3.00 -10.30
N ILE A 72 -18.64 -3.41 -9.66
CA ILE A 72 -18.20 -2.83 -8.39
C ILE A 72 -16.87 -2.12 -8.65
N PHE A 73 -16.83 -0.85 -8.28
CA PHE A 73 -15.63 -0.02 -8.41
C PHE A 73 -15.01 0.20 -7.06
N TYR A 74 -13.71 0.14 -7.00
CA TYR A 74 -12.92 0.35 -5.78
C TYR A 74 -12.12 1.64 -5.88
N ARG A 75 -11.98 2.32 -4.76
CA ARG A 75 -11.13 3.50 -4.64
C ARG A 75 -10.52 3.57 -3.26
N LEU A 76 -9.46 4.34 -3.13
CA LEU A 76 -8.88 4.59 -1.82
C LEU A 76 -9.83 5.43 -0.99
N SER A 77 -9.97 5.05 0.28
CA SER A 77 -10.85 5.77 1.20
C SER A 77 -10.32 7.16 1.55
N ASN A 78 -9.01 7.34 1.48
CA ASN A 78 -8.37 8.58 1.86
C ASN A 78 -7.07 8.76 1.04
N PRO A 79 -6.93 9.88 0.33
CA PRO A 79 -5.72 10.11 -0.49
C PRO A 79 -4.43 10.18 0.31
N LYS A 80 -4.51 10.42 1.62
CA LYS A 80 -3.32 10.41 2.48
C LYS A 80 -2.63 9.05 2.52
N ILE A 81 -3.35 7.97 2.18
CA ILE A 81 -2.77 6.64 2.09
C ILE A 81 -1.65 6.62 1.05
N ILE A 82 -1.87 7.27 -0.09
CA ILE A 82 -0.84 7.39 -1.13
C ILE A 82 0.38 8.16 -0.60
N GLN A 83 0.14 9.26 0.09
CA GLN A 83 1.22 10.08 0.62
C GLN A 83 2.07 9.29 1.62
N ALA A 84 1.42 8.53 2.49
CA ALA A 84 2.12 7.70 3.48
C ALA A 84 2.98 6.63 2.79
N CYS A 85 2.42 5.96 1.78
CA CYS A 85 3.15 4.94 1.04
C CYS A 85 4.33 5.54 0.26
N GLU A 86 4.14 6.72 -0.33
CA GLU A 86 5.22 7.41 -1.04
C GLU A 86 6.35 7.80 -0.12
N LEU A 87 6.04 8.30 1.07
CA LEU A 87 7.07 8.65 2.05
C LEU A 87 7.86 7.43 2.49
N MET A 88 7.17 6.32 2.75
CA MET A 88 7.85 5.09 3.13
C MET A 88 8.73 4.58 1.99
N ARG A 89 8.25 4.69 0.76
CA ARG A 89 9.04 4.33 -0.41
C ARG A 89 10.29 5.18 -0.54
N GLN A 90 10.18 6.49 -0.29
CA GLN A 90 11.33 7.38 -0.30
C GLN A 90 12.38 6.97 0.73
N VAL A 91 11.93 6.63 1.94
CA VAL A 91 12.83 6.13 2.99
C VAL A 91 13.59 4.90 2.51
N LEU A 92 12.86 3.96 1.90
CA LEU A 92 13.46 2.74 1.36
C LEU A 92 14.49 3.06 0.28
N LEU A 93 14.16 3.92 -0.68
CA LEU A 93 15.06 4.25 -1.78
C LEU A 93 16.31 4.98 -1.27
N GLU A 94 16.18 5.88 -0.31
CA GLU A 94 17.32 6.53 0.31
C GLU A 94 18.22 5.53 1.01
N HIS A 95 17.62 4.57 1.71
CA HIS A 95 18.40 3.52 2.38
C HIS A 95 19.16 2.66 1.36
N LEU A 96 18.53 2.31 0.25
CA LEU A 96 19.19 1.53 -0.80
C LEU A 96 20.33 2.29 -1.45
N GLU A 97 20.17 3.58 -1.69
CA GLU A 97 21.23 4.42 -2.21
C GLU A 97 22.43 4.47 -1.27
N THR A 98 22.18 4.66 0.01
CA THR A 98 23.23 4.66 1.03
C THR A 98 23.95 3.32 1.06
N SER A 99 23.21 2.22 0.97
CA SER A 99 23.80 0.89 0.95
C SER A 99 24.69 0.67 -0.26
N VAL A 100 24.27 1.15 -1.42
CA VAL A 100 25.06 1.05 -2.64
C VAL A 100 26.35 1.87 -2.51
N GLU A 101 26.26 3.08 -1.99
CA GLU A 101 27.43 3.92 -1.79
C GLU A 101 28.42 3.31 -0.81
N MET A 102 27.93 2.72 0.27
CA MET A 102 28.77 2.01 1.22
C MET A 102 29.47 0.81 0.58
N ALA A 103 28.75 0.06 -0.24
CA ALA A 103 29.33 -1.06 -0.95
C ALA A 103 30.44 -0.62 -1.91
N ARG A 104 30.34 0.59 -2.43
CA ARG A 104 31.37 1.16 -3.30
C ARG A 104 32.50 1.83 -2.52
N GLY A 105 32.42 1.83 -1.20
CA GLY A 105 33.44 2.44 -0.37
C GLY A 105 33.45 3.94 -0.36
N LYS A 106 32.33 4.56 -0.69
CA LYS A 106 32.28 6.00 -0.84
C LYS A 106 31.99 6.78 0.40
N THR A 107 31.20 6.32 1.28
CA THR A 107 30.89 7.12 2.42
C THR A 107 30.63 6.34 3.62
N MET A 108 30.99 6.87 4.72
CA MET A 108 31.01 6.16 5.85
C MET A 108 30.51 6.76 7.06
N GLU A 109 29.99 7.93 6.91
CA GLU A 109 29.63 8.73 8.03
C GLU A 109 28.31 8.39 8.65
N LYS A 110 27.38 7.83 7.88
CA LYS A 110 26.07 7.54 8.37
C LYS A 110 25.96 6.15 8.92
N GLU A 111 25.39 6.03 10.10
CA GLU A 111 25.04 4.74 10.62
C GLU A 111 23.78 4.21 9.97
N PRO A 112 23.67 2.89 9.80
CA PRO A 112 22.44 2.31 9.28
C PRO A 112 21.27 2.59 10.22
N ILE A 113 20.13 2.84 9.63
CA ILE A 113 18.90 3.02 10.40
C ILE A 113 18.40 1.65 10.80
N SER A 114 18.26 1.45 12.08
CA SER A 114 17.81 0.17 12.61
C SER A 114 16.30 0.12 12.81
#